data_0d9c605b3a2358d68d55c8c8ec3de191
#
_entry.id   0d9c605b3a2358d68d55c8c8ec3de191
#
_cell.length_a   1.000
_cell.length_b   1.000
_cell.length_c   1.000
_cell.angle_alpha   90.00
_cell.angle_beta   90.00
_cell.angle_gamma   90.00
#
_symmetry.space_group_name_H-M   'P 1'
#
loop_
_entity.id
_entity.type
_entity.pdbx_description
1 polymer ?
#
loop_
_entity_poly.entity_id
_entity_poly.type
_entity_poly.pdbx_seq_one_letter_code
_entity_poly.pdbx_strand_id
1 'polypeptide(L)'
;MIEDPTRALVWSEGTAPEDVYPNDVNATIAEHLNEHGDIVARTASIEDAGQGASEDNLAWADAVLWWGHRRHDEVTDETVDRVERHVREEGVGFVGLHSGHYARPFTRLIDASGDLGEVRTVAGETERIEVQAPDHPIACGVEDFALPQVEMFGEPYDIPDPETVVCHSTFSEGGEFRSGVTFQFGEGRGFYFRPGHEEFRIYHHPDVRRVLRNAVRWAGE
;
A
#
# COMPACT_ATOMS: atom_id res chain seq x y z
N MET A 1 -8.55 1.78 28.77
CA MET A 1 -7.10 1.53 28.65
C MET A 1 -6.70 2.28 27.39
N ILE A 2 -5.58 2.98 27.39
CA ILE A 2 -5.02 3.55 26.17
C ILE A 2 -4.36 2.32 25.51
N GLU A 3 -4.84 1.91 24.35
CA GLU A 3 -4.20 0.86 23.57
C GLU A 3 -2.82 1.38 23.12
N ASP A 4 -1.84 0.50 23.06
CA ASP A 4 -0.53 0.87 22.52
C ASP A 4 -0.70 1.26 21.04
N PRO A 5 0.04 2.28 20.55
CA PRO A 5 -0.09 2.70 19.16
C PRO A 5 0.41 1.60 18.21
N THR A 6 -0.29 1.43 17.08
CA THR A 6 0.14 0.54 15.99
C THR A 6 1.47 1.02 15.40
N ARG A 7 2.45 0.14 15.25
CA ARG A 7 3.78 0.45 14.72
C ARG A 7 3.85 0.17 13.23
N ALA A 8 4.01 1.21 12.42
CA ALA A 8 4.04 1.13 10.96
C ALA A 8 5.46 1.33 10.41
N LEU A 9 5.95 0.39 9.63
CA LEU A 9 7.16 0.55 8.83
C LEU A 9 6.75 0.98 7.41
N VAL A 10 7.10 2.20 7.01
CA VAL A 10 6.74 2.75 5.69
C VAL A 10 7.97 2.66 4.79
N TRP A 11 7.96 1.70 3.90
CA TRP A 11 9.06 1.41 2.98
C TRP A 11 8.83 2.01 1.59
N SER A 12 9.89 2.57 0.99
CA SER A 12 9.91 2.98 -0.41
C SER A 12 11.25 2.69 -1.09
N GLU A 13 11.24 2.72 -2.40
CA GLU A 13 12.45 2.55 -3.22
C GLU A 13 13.24 3.84 -3.47
N GLY A 14 12.77 5.00 -3.01
CA GLY A 14 13.48 6.27 -3.10
C GLY A 14 13.49 6.89 -4.50
N THR A 15 12.42 6.76 -5.28
CA THR A 15 12.36 7.20 -6.69
C THR A 15 11.38 8.33 -6.96
N ALA A 16 10.69 8.83 -5.94
CA ALA A 16 9.71 9.90 -6.12
C ALA A 16 10.38 11.24 -6.47
N PRO A 17 9.78 12.05 -7.39
CA PRO A 17 10.28 13.37 -7.71
C PRO A 17 10.25 14.32 -6.50
N GLU A 18 11.35 15.02 -6.23
CA GLU A 18 11.48 15.93 -5.09
C GLU A 18 10.48 17.11 -5.12
N ASP A 19 10.02 17.54 -6.28
CA ASP A 19 9.03 18.61 -6.44
C ASP A 19 7.60 18.15 -6.09
N VAL A 20 7.36 16.84 -6.05
CA VAL A 20 6.09 16.24 -5.64
C VAL A 20 6.16 15.74 -4.20
N TYR A 21 7.24 15.01 -3.86
CA TYR A 21 7.53 14.42 -2.56
C TYR A 21 8.96 14.74 -2.11
N PRO A 22 9.19 15.87 -1.43
CA PRO A 22 10.54 16.39 -1.12
C PRO A 22 11.42 15.44 -0.30
N ASN A 23 10.81 14.57 0.49
CA ASN A 23 11.50 13.56 1.31
C ASN A 23 11.03 12.14 0.96
N ASP A 24 10.62 11.93 -0.30
CA ASP A 24 10.05 10.71 -0.84
C ASP A 24 8.64 10.36 -0.29
N VAL A 25 8.01 9.35 -0.90
CA VAL A 25 6.65 8.90 -0.62
C VAL A 25 6.52 8.38 0.81
N ASN A 26 7.49 7.58 1.28
CA ASN A 26 7.47 6.98 2.61
C ASN A 26 7.45 8.05 3.72
N ALA A 27 8.22 9.13 3.58
CA ALA A 27 8.24 10.21 4.56
C ALA A 27 6.89 10.93 4.61
N THR A 28 6.29 11.22 3.45
CA THR A 28 4.96 11.87 3.37
C THR A 28 3.87 11.03 4.05
N ILE A 29 3.89 9.70 3.82
CA ILE A 29 2.94 8.79 4.46
C ILE A 29 3.21 8.70 5.97
N ALA A 30 4.47 8.54 6.38
CA ALA A 30 4.84 8.43 7.79
C ALA A 30 4.52 9.69 8.58
N GLU A 31 4.77 10.89 8.02
CA GLU A 31 4.39 12.18 8.62
C GLU A 31 2.89 12.21 8.92
N HIS A 32 2.06 11.86 7.93
CA HIS A 32 0.62 11.82 8.10
C HIS A 32 0.18 10.80 9.18
N LEU A 33 0.71 9.59 9.16
CA LEU A 33 0.36 8.55 10.14
C LEU A 33 0.71 9.00 11.56
N ASN A 34 1.81 9.72 11.74
CA ASN A 34 2.25 10.26 13.03
C ASN A 34 1.45 11.46 13.53
N GLU A 35 0.59 12.09 12.70
CA GLU A 35 -0.30 13.19 13.15
C GLU A 35 -1.32 12.73 14.20
N HIS A 36 -1.62 11.43 14.23
CA HIS A 36 -2.61 10.81 15.09
C HIS A 36 -1.92 9.92 16.12
N GLY A 37 -2.09 10.11 17.37
CA GLY A 37 -1.37 9.42 18.45
C GLY A 37 -1.64 7.90 18.58
N ASP A 38 -2.43 7.31 17.69
CA ASP A 38 -2.76 5.89 17.61
C ASP A 38 -1.85 5.07 16.68
N ILE A 39 -0.94 5.73 15.95
CA ILE A 39 0.08 5.09 15.11
C ILE A 39 1.43 5.73 15.38
N VAL A 40 2.49 4.90 15.37
CA VAL A 40 3.89 5.31 15.33
C VAL A 40 4.52 4.78 14.05
N ALA A 41 4.82 5.66 13.11
CA ALA A 41 5.39 5.31 11.82
C ALA A 41 6.88 5.65 11.74
N ARG A 42 7.67 4.73 11.14
CA ARG A 42 9.08 4.92 10.76
C ARG A 42 9.23 4.72 9.26
N THR A 43 10.12 5.48 8.65
CA THR A 43 10.49 5.30 7.26
C THR A 43 11.57 4.24 7.11
N ALA A 44 11.55 3.54 5.98
CA ALA A 44 12.61 2.65 5.53
C ALA A 44 12.74 2.73 4.01
N SER A 45 13.92 2.41 3.49
CA SER A 45 14.17 2.45 2.06
C SER A 45 15.05 1.28 1.61
N ILE A 46 15.09 1.05 0.30
CA ILE A 46 15.95 0.02 -0.30
C ILE A 46 17.44 0.25 -0.03
N GLU A 47 17.85 1.51 0.26
CA GLU A 47 19.24 1.88 0.54
C GLU A 47 19.67 1.62 2.00
N ASP A 48 18.71 1.33 2.87
CA ASP A 48 19.00 1.07 4.29
C ASP A 48 19.52 -0.36 4.50
N ALA A 49 20.09 -0.61 5.67
CA ALA A 49 20.60 -1.95 6.04
C ALA A 49 19.48 -3.00 5.92
N GLY A 50 19.80 -4.13 5.27
CA GLY A 50 18.81 -5.17 4.96
C GLY A 50 17.71 -4.69 4.04
N GLN A 51 18.03 -3.71 3.17
CA GLN A 51 17.09 -3.04 2.27
C GLN A 51 15.86 -2.47 3.02
N GLY A 52 16.08 -1.89 4.20
CA GLY A 52 15.06 -1.29 5.04
C GLY A 52 14.12 -2.28 5.74
N ALA A 53 14.04 -3.51 5.26
CA ALA A 53 13.26 -4.60 5.85
C ALA A 53 14.15 -5.56 6.65
N SER A 54 15.01 -5.00 7.52
CA SER A 54 15.87 -5.77 8.41
C SER A 54 15.05 -6.54 9.44
N GLU A 55 15.68 -7.56 10.08
CA GLU A 55 15.05 -8.34 11.15
C GLU A 55 14.52 -7.44 12.27
N ASP A 56 15.33 -6.46 12.71
CA ASP A 56 14.94 -5.54 13.77
C ASP A 56 13.76 -4.63 13.37
N ASN A 57 13.73 -4.17 12.10
CA ASN A 57 12.64 -3.33 11.60
C ASN A 57 11.34 -4.10 11.51
N LEU A 58 11.36 -5.33 11.00
CA LEU A 58 10.18 -6.16 10.86
C LEU A 58 9.67 -6.66 12.21
N ALA A 59 10.56 -7.07 13.13
CA ALA A 59 10.17 -7.45 14.48
C ALA A 59 9.62 -6.28 15.31
N TRP A 60 9.96 -5.04 14.95
CA TRP A 60 9.39 -3.85 15.58
C TRP A 60 8.01 -3.52 15.03
N ALA A 61 7.74 -3.78 13.75
CA ALA A 61 6.53 -3.34 13.05
C ALA A 61 5.33 -4.26 13.35
N ASP A 62 4.17 -3.68 13.53
CA ASP A 62 2.89 -4.40 13.51
C ASP A 62 2.34 -4.45 12.07
N ALA A 63 2.70 -3.46 11.22
CA ALA A 63 2.38 -3.47 9.79
C ALA A 63 3.48 -2.81 8.95
N VAL A 64 3.69 -3.33 7.73
CA VAL A 64 4.59 -2.77 6.71
C VAL A 64 3.76 -2.20 5.56
N LEU A 65 3.98 -0.92 5.22
CA LEU A 65 3.48 -0.33 3.98
C LEU A 65 4.61 -0.40 2.96
N TRP A 66 4.34 -0.98 1.81
CA TRP A 66 5.32 -1.20 0.76
C TRP A 66 4.95 -0.42 -0.49
N TRP A 67 5.76 0.58 -0.81
CA TRP A 67 5.64 1.34 -2.04
C TRP A 67 6.86 1.09 -2.95
N GLY A 68 6.63 0.68 -4.21
CA GLY A 68 7.65 0.49 -5.21
C GLY A 68 7.07 0.66 -6.59
N HIS A 69 7.89 1.08 -7.57
CA HIS A 69 7.48 1.33 -8.94
C HIS A 69 8.51 0.86 -9.98
N ARG A 70 9.81 1.05 -9.73
CA ARG A 70 10.87 0.90 -10.75
C ARG A 70 11.97 -0.08 -10.35
N ARG A 71 12.12 -0.36 -9.05
CA ARG A 71 13.27 -1.11 -8.51
C ARG A 71 12.87 -2.45 -7.88
N HIS A 72 11.77 -3.04 -8.32
CA HIS A 72 11.27 -4.30 -7.79
C HIS A 72 12.32 -5.42 -7.86
N ASP A 73 13.07 -5.49 -8.99
CA ASP A 73 14.08 -6.53 -9.21
C ASP A 73 15.34 -6.37 -8.35
N GLU A 74 15.54 -5.20 -7.74
CA GLU A 74 16.67 -4.95 -6.84
C GLU A 74 16.43 -5.50 -5.43
N VAL A 75 15.19 -5.81 -5.08
CA VAL A 75 14.85 -6.42 -3.79
C VAL A 75 15.36 -7.87 -3.78
N THR A 76 16.25 -8.19 -2.85
CA THR A 76 16.91 -9.50 -2.79
C THR A 76 15.98 -10.61 -2.30
N ASP A 77 16.28 -11.87 -2.66
CA ASP A 77 15.56 -13.04 -2.15
C ASP A 77 15.57 -13.09 -0.62
N GLU A 78 16.70 -12.76 0.00
CA GLU A 78 16.82 -12.70 1.47
C GLU A 78 15.82 -11.72 2.09
N THR A 79 15.64 -10.56 1.47
CA THR A 79 14.66 -9.56 1.92
C THR A 79 13.22 -10.06 1.74
N VAL A 80 12.94 -10.68 0.59
CA VAL A 80 11.63 -11.27 0.30
C VAL A 80 11.29 -12.39 1.31
N ASP A 81 12.20 -13.32 1.53
CA ASP A 81 12.00 -14.44 2.46
C ASP A 81 11.78 -13.94 3.90
N ARG A 82 12.49 -12.88 4.30
CA ARG A 82 12.33 -12.26 5.61
C ARG A 82 10.95 -11.60 5.76
N VAL A 83 10.52 -10.81 4.78
CA VAL A 83 9.19 -10.19 4.80
C VAL A 83 8.10 -11.26 4.80
N GLU A 84 8.20 -12.27 3.93
CA GLU A 84 7.24 -13.37 3.88
C GLU A 84 7.10 -14.09 5.22
N ARG A 85 8.21 -14.41 5.89
CA ARG A 85 8.21 -15.07 7.20
C ARG A 85 7.52 -14.20 8.26
N HIS A 86 7.89 -12.92 8.39
CA HIS A 86 7.28 -12.02 9.37
C HIS A 86 5.77 -11.84 9.14
N VAL A 87 5.35 -11.78 7.88
CA VAL A 87 3.93 -11.68 7.56
C VAL A 87 3.19 -12.99 7.86
N ARG A 88 3.68 -14.11 7.32
CA ARG A 88 2.95 -15.39 7.40
C ARG A 88 2.99 -16.06 8.77
N GLU A 89 4.11 -15.93 9.51
CA GLU A 89 4.35 -16.69 10.74
C GLU A 89 4.25 -15.82 11.99
N GLU A 90 4.57 -14.53 11.89
CA GLU A 90 4.61 -13.62 13.04
C GLU A 90 3.47 -12.59 13.04
N GLY A 91 2.62 -12.60 12.02
CA GLY A 91 1.39 -11.81 11.98
C GLY A 91 1.58 -10.34 11.60
N VAL A 92 2.76 -9.94 11.10
CA VAL A 92 2.98 -8.56 10.61
C VAL A 92 2.06 -8.30 9.42
N GLY A 93 1.28 -7.22 9.47
CA GLY A 93 0.42 -6.82 8.36
C GLY A 93 1.20 -6.32 7.15
N PHE A 94 0.67 -6.52 5.94
CA PHE A 94 1.28 -6.04 4.70
C PHE A 94 0.32 -5.15 3.91
N VAL A 95 0.72 -3.90 3.62
CA VAL A 95 -0.06 -2.95 2.82
C VAL A 95 0.73 -2.62 1.55
N GLY A 96 0.35 -3.24 0.43
CA GLY A 96 0.94 -2.96 -0.88
C GLY A 96 0.32 -1.72 -1.53
N LEU A 97 1.15 -0.82 -2.03
CA LEU A 97 0.71 0.46 -2.59
C LEU A 97 1.09 0.59 -4.07
N HIS A 98 0.15 1.03 -4.89
CA HIS A 98 0.33 1.37 -6.30
C HIS A 98 1.01 0.24 -7.09
N SER A 99 2.14 0.50 -7.77
CA SER A 99 2.92 -0.52 -8.50
C SER A 99 3.54 -1.58 -7.57
N GLY A 100 3.34 -1.47 -6.27
CA GLY A 100 3.64 -2.52 -5.29
C GLY A 100 2.94 -3.86 -5.57
N HIS A 101 1.98 -3.91 -6.53
CA HIS A 101 1.44 -5.17 -7.04
C HIS A 101 2.50 -6.05 -7.73
N TYR A 102 3.58 -5.46 -8.25
CA TYR A 102 4.76 -6.17 -8.78
C TYR A 102 5.88 -6.34 -7.76
N ALA A 103 5.75 -5.78 -6.56
CA ALA A 103 6.77 -5.93 -5.54
C ALA A 103 6.99 -7.41 -5.23
N ARG A 104 8.25 -7.85 -5.25
CA ARG A 104 8.62 -9.25 -5.01
C ARG A 104 8.05 -9.82 -3.71
N PRO A 105 8.03 -9.08 -2.56
CA PRO A 105 7.33 -9.58 -1.39
C PRO A 105 5.83 -9.78 -1.59
N PHE A 106 5.15 -8.85 -2.30
CA PHE A 106 3.72 -8.96 -2.52
C PHE A 106 3.38 -10.13 -3.45
N THR A 107 4.06 -10.27 -4.59
CA THR A 107 3.84 -11.40 -5.52
C THR A 107 4.10 -12.75 -4.85
N ARG A 108 5.09 -12.83 -3.94
CA ARG A 108 5.35 -14.02 -3.11
C ARG A 108 4.20 -14.29 -2.14
N LEU A 109 3.64 -13.25 -1.50
CA LEU A 109 2.55 -13.39 -0.55
C LEU A 109 1.25 -13.83 -1.18
N ILE A 110 0.92 -13.31 -2.37
CA ILE A 110 -0.30 -13.66 -3.11
C ILE A 110 -0.16 -14.96 -3.93
N ASP A 111 1.05 -15.48 -4.14
CA ASP A 111 1.35 -16.63 -5.01
C ASP A 111 0.78 -16.44 -6.44
N ALA A 112 0.91 -15.23 -7.00
CA ALA A 112 0.43 -14.85 -8.33
C ALA A 112 1.35 -13.78 -8.93
N SER A 113 1.19 -13.49 -10.23
CA SER A 113 2.08 -12.54 -10.92
C SER A 113 1.82 -11.07 -10.55
N GLY A 114 0.60 -10.72 -10.16
CA GLY A 114 0.16 -9.35 -10.01
C GLY A 114 -0.06 -8.63 -11.35
N ASP A 115 -0.05 -9.35 -12.48
CA ASP A 115 -0.19 -8.74 -13.82
C ASP A 115 -1.52 -8.01 -14.00
N LEU A 116 -1.47 -6.98 -14.81
CA LEU A 116 -2.61 -6.10 -15.14
C LEU A 116 -3.04 -6.26 -16.59
N GLY A 117 -4.34 -6.09 -16.84
CA GLY A 117 -4.87 -6.09 -18.20
C GLY A 117 -4.48 -4.86 -19.01
N GLU A 118 -4.44 -3.71 -18.37
CA GLU A 118 -4.08 -2.43 -18.97
C GLU A 118 -3.39 -1.52 -17.97
N VAL A 119 -2.42 -0.73 -18.46
CA VAL A 119 -1.82 0.39 -17.72
C VAL A 119 -1.73 1.59 -18.65
N ARG A 120 -2.17 2.76 -18.22
CA ARG A 120 -2.01 3.99 -18.99
C ARG A 120 -1.91 5.23 -18.11
N THR A 121 -1.21 6.24 -18.62
CA THR A 121 -1.20 7.59 -18.06
C THR A 121 -1.67 8.57 -19.11
N VAL A 122 -2.84 9.19 -18.88
CA VAL A 122 -3.42 10.21 -19.75
C VAL A 122 -3.54 11.52 -18.98
N ALA A 123 -3.09 12.62 -19.58
CA ALA A 123 -3.16 13.92 -18.92
C ALA A 123 -4.62 14.33 -18.65
N GLY A 124 -4.91 14.62 -17.38
CA GLY A 124 -6.25 14.99 -16.92
C GLY A 124 -7.21 13.79 -16.70
N GLU A 125 -6.72 12.55 -16.81
CA GLU A 125 -7.53 11.39 -16.46
C GLU A 125 -7.83 11.38 -14.96
N THR A 126 -9.12 11.35 -14.64
CA THR A 126 -9.60 11.31 -13.26
C THR A 126 -10.03 9.90 -12.88
N GLU A 127 -9.96 9.60 -11.61
CA GLU A 127 -10.45 8.36 -11.02
C GLU A 127 -11.56 8.65 -10.03
N ARG A 128 -12.64 7.90 -10.09
CA ARG A 128 -13.66 7.81 -9.05
C ARG A 128 -13.45 6.51 -8.28
N ILE A 129 -13.27 6.62 -6.99
CA ILE A 129 -13.12 5.49 -6.06
C ILE A 129 -14.45 5.35 -5.31
N GLU A 130 -15.05 4.18 -5.40
CA GLU A 130 -16.31 3.83 -4.75
C GLU A 130 -16.07 2.82 -3.64
N VAL A 131 -16.61 3.09 -2.45
CA VAL A 131 -16.53 2.18 -1.30
C VAL A 131 -17.53 1.03 -1.49
N GLN A 132 -17.01 -0.18 -1.65
CA GLN A 132 -17.83 -1.38 -1.87
C GLN A 132 -18.19 -2.10 -0.57
N ALA A 133 -17.36 -1.97 0.47
CA ALA A 133 -17.56 -2.60 1.77
C ALA A 133 -17.57 -1.54 2.90
N PRO A 134 -18.64 -0.76 3.06
CA PRO A 134 -18.70 0.36 4.00
C PRO A 134 -18.58 -0.06 5.47
N ASP A 135 -18.91 -1.31 5.79
CA ASP A 135 -18.78 -1.86 7.16
C ASP A 135 -17.37 -2.40 7.46
N HIS A 136 -16.48 -2.47 6.47
CA HIS A 136 -15.11 -2.92 6.68
C HIS A 136 -14.30 -1.86 7.44
N PRO A 137 -13.44 -2.23 8.42
CA PRO A 137 -12.64 -1.26 9.20
C PRO A 137 -11.84 -0.28 8.33
N ILE A 138 -11.28 -0.72 7.19
CA ILE A 138 -10.55 0.14 6.26
C ILE A 138 -11.43 1.24 5.68
N ALA A 139 -12.74 1.00 5.50
CA ALA A 139 -13.69 1.98 4.98
C ALA A 139 -14.23 2.94 6.06
N CYS A 140 -13.83 2.80 7.31
CA CYS A 140 -14.36 3.62 8.40
C CYS A 140 -14.17 5.12 8.16
N GLY A 141 -15.29 5.85 8.00
CA GLY A 141 -15.31 7.29 7.73
C GLY A 141 -14.79 7.69 6.34
N VAL A 142 -14.68 6.74 5.42
CA VAL A 142 -14.39 6.96 4.00
C VAL A 142 -15.70 6.95 3.23
N GLU A 143 -15.92 7.98 2.43
CA GLU A 143 -17.01 8.04 1.44
C GLU A 143 -16.42 7.88 0.04
N ASP A 144 -17.27 7.76 -1.00
CA ASP A 144 -16.81 7.81 -2.38
C ASP A 144 -16.07 9.12 -2.66
N PHE A 145 -14.91 9.04 -3.31
CA PHE A 145 -14.09 10.21 -3.62
C PHE A 145 -13.48 10.13 -5.02
N ALA A 146 -12.89 11.23 -5.47
CA ALA A 146 -12.26 11.30 -6.78
C ALA A 146 -10.84 11.86 -6.70
N LEU A 147 -9.97 11.33 -7.55
CA LEU A 147 -8.60 11.80 -7.75
C LEU A 147 -8.50 12.54 -9.09
N PRO A 148 -7.91 13.74 -9.13
CA PRO A 148 -7.95 14.61 -10.31
C PRO A 148 -6.96 14.23 -11.41
N GLN A 149 -5.96 13.41 -11.09
CA GLN A 149 -4.95 12.92 -12.02
C GLN A 149 -4.39 11.62 -11.48
N VAL A 150 -4.34 10.59 -12.32
CA VAL A 150 -3.89 9.24 -11.94
C VAL A 150 -3.16 8.55 -13.09
N GLU A 151 -2.43 7.48 -12.75
CA GLU A 151 -2.14 6.39 -13.66
C GLU A 151 -3.23 5.34 -13.52
N MET A 152 -3.86 4.95 -14.62
CA MET A 152 -4.93 3.95 -14.65
C MET A 152 -4.33 2.54 -14.67
N PHE A 153 -4.87 1.66 -13.83
CA PHE A 153 -4.70 0.21 -13.91
C PHE A 153 -6.06 -0.42 -14.25
N GLY A 154 -6.06 -1.39 -15.16
CA GLY A 154 -7.28 -2.04 -15.65
C GLY A 154 -7.29 -3.55 -15.43
N GLU A 155 -8.49 -4.08 -15.27
CA GLU A 155 -8.72 -5.53 -15.21
C GLU A 155 -8.39 -6.22 -16.57
N PRO A 156 -8.03 -7.53 -16.59
CA PRO A 156 -7.95 -8.41 -15.44
C PRO A 156 -6.71 -8.12 -14.57
N TYR A 157 -6.84 -8.30 -13.29
CA TYR A 157 -5.76 -8.24 -12.31
C TYR A 157 -5.48 -9.66 -11.77
N ASP A 158 -4.27 -10.17 -12.06
CA ASP A 158 -3.85 -11.53 -11.69
C ASP A 158 -3.47 -11.62 -10.22
N ILE A 159 -4.50 -11.82 -9.41
CA ILE A 159 -4.43 -12.07 -7.96
C ILE A 159 -5.38 -13.21 -7.59
N PRO A 160 -5.16 -13.90 -6.48
CA PRO A 160 -6.16 -14.83 -5.95
C PRO A 160 -7.46 -14.07 -5.61
N ASP A 161 -8.55 -14.80 -5.46
CA ASP A 161 -9.83 -14.20 -5.03
C ASP A 161 -9.61 -13.47 -3.69
N PRO A 162 -9.82 -12.14 -3.61
CA PRO A 162 -9.63 -11.39 -2.39
C PRO A 162 -10.71 -11.75 -1.36
N GLU A 163 -10.39 -11.63 -0.07
CA GLU A 163 -11.40 -11.80 0.98
C GLU A 163 -12.49 -10.73 0.89
N THR A 164 -12.09 -9.48 0.60
CA THR A 164 -13.00 -8.36 0.45
C THR A 164 -12.48 -7.40 -0.62
N VAL A 165 -13.38 -6.95 -1.50
CA VAL A 165 -13.16 -5.76 -2.31
C VAL A 165 -13.68 -4.57 -1.51
N VAL A 166 -12.77 -3.78 -0.94
CA VAL A 166 -13.11 -2.60 -0.12
C VAL A 166 -13.41 -1.39 -1.00
N CYS A 167 -12.61 -1.20 -2.06
CA CYS A 167 -12.74 -0.08 -2.99
C CYS A 167 -12.71 -0.58 -4.44
N HIS A 168 -13.51 0.05 -5.28
CA HIS A 168 -13.55 -0.15 -6.72
C HIS A 168 -13.39 1.18 -7.43
N SER A 169 -12.65 1.23 -8.51
CA SER A 169 -12.36 2.45 -9.26
C SER A 169 -12.95 2.40 -10.67
N THR A 170 -13.40 3.57 -11.13
CA THR A 170 -13.73 3.84 -12.53
C THR A 170 -12.93 5.06 -13.00
N PHE A 171 -12.57 5.09 -14.29
CA PHE A 171 -11.70 6.12 -14.86
C PHE A 171 -12.41 6.92 -15.93
N SER A 172 -12.11 8.22 -16.05
CA SER A 172 -12.81 9.13 -16.98
C SER A 172 -12.67 8.75 -18.44
N GLU A 173 -11.53 8.14 -18.82
CA GLU A 173 -11.28 7.64 -20.18
C GLU A 173 -11.70 6.15 -20.35
N GLY A 174 -12.51 5.65 -19.41
CA GLY A 174 -12.99 4.27 -19.37
C GLY A 174 -12.09 3.32 -18.61
N GLY A 175 -12.60 2.11 -18.37
CA GLY A 175 -11.95 1.09 -17.56
C GLY A 175 -12.39 1.11 -16.10
N GLU A 176 -12.14 -0.01 -15.44
CA GLU A 176 -12.46 -0.23 -14.02
C GLU A 176 -11.38 -1.09 -13.35
N PHE A 177 -11.30 -1.03 -12.02
CA PHE A 177 -10.31 -1.77 -11.25
C PHE A 177 -10.75 -2.01 -9.80
N ARG A 178 -10.44 -3.21 -9.26
CA ARG A 178 -10.56 -3.50 -7.82
C ARG A 178 -9.43 -2.79 -7.08
N SER A 179 -9.61 -1.52 -6.74
CA SER A 179 -8.54 -0.62 -6.28
C SER A 179 -8.18 -0.75 -4.81
N GLY A 180 -8.99 -1.43 -4.01
CA GLY A 180 -8.71 -1.75 -2.62
C GLY A 180 -9.17 -3.16 -2.29
N VAL A 181 -8.23 -4.10 -2.07
CA VAL A 181 -8.56 -5.52 -1.83
C VAL A 181 -7.79 -6.09 -0.64
N THR A 182 -8.44 -6.98 0.11
CA THR A 182 -7.85 -7.60 1.31
C THR A 182 -7.54 -9.07 1.10
N PHE A 183 -6.55 -9.56 1.85
CA PHE A 183 -6.07 -10.94 1.85
C PHE A 183 -5.74 -11.39 3.27
N GLN A 184 -5.73 -12.71 3.48
CA GLN A 184 -5.12 -13.34 4.64
C GLN A 184 -3.83 -14.05 4.20
N PHE A 185 -2.71 -13.69 4.81
CA PHE A 185 -1.39 -14.25 4.53
C PHE A 185 -0.84 -15.05 5.72
N GLY A 186 -1.34 -16.26 5.95
CA GLY A 186 -1.02 -16.99 7.18
C GLY A 186 -1.58 -16.27 8.41
N GLU A 187 -0.72 -15.87 9.36
CA GLU A 187 -1.15 -15.11 10.56
C GLU A 187 -1.34 -13.60 10.26
N GLY A 188 -0.69 -13.06 9.21
CA GLY A 188 -0.77 -11.63 8.86
C GLY A 188 -1.89 -11.29 7.90
N ARG A 189 -2.40 -10.07 8.00
CA ARG A 189 -3.42 -9.52 7.09
C ARG A 189 -2.77 -8.71 5.98
N GLY A 190 -3.32 -8.80 4.77
CA GLY A 190 -2.87 -8.06 3.60
C GLY A 190 -3.91 -7.08 3.06
N PHE A 191 -3.45 -5.91 2.64
CA PHE A 191 -4.27 -4.97 1.88
C PHE A 191 -3.47 -4.43 0.70
N TYR A 192 -4.06 -4.44 -0.48
CA TYR A 192 -3.51 -3.75 -1.63
C TYR A 192 -4.37 -2.53 -1.96
N PHE A 193 -3.71 -1.39 -2.22
CA PHE A 193 -4.39 -0.14 -2.61
C PHE A 193 -3.72 0.49 -3.82
N ARG A 194 -4.45 0.54 -4.94
CA ARG A 194 -3.94 0.97 -6.24
C ARG A 194 -3.49 2.44 -6.33
N PRO A 195 -4.22 3.46 -5.80
CA PRO A 195 -3.79 4.84 -5.93
C PRO A 195 -2.38 5.09 -5.40
N GLY A 196 -1.56 5.88 -6.12
CA GLY A 196 -0.26 6.20 -5.55
C GLY A 196 0.91 6.45 -6.48
N HIS A 197 0.70 6.81 -7.76
CA HIS A 197 1.80 7.16 -8.66
C HIS A 197 2.60 8.37 -8.14
N GLU A 198 3.92 8.25 -8.11
CA GLU A 198 4.83 9.21 -7.49
C GLU A 198 4.86 10.59 -8.15
N GLU A 199 4.48 10.69 -9.43
CA GLU A 199 4.40 11.96 -10.15
C GLU A 199 3.17 12.80 -9.76
N PHE A 200 2.21 12.21 -9.01
CA PHE A 200 0.98 12.88 -8.61
C PHE A 200 0.88 12.97 -7.08
N ARG A 201 0.26 14.04 -6.57
CA ARG A 201 0.14 14.31 -5.13
C ARG A 201 -0.93 13.44 -4.43
N ILE A 202 -0.98 12.16 -4.76
CA ILE A 202 -2.00 11.21 -4.29
C ILE A 202 -1.98 11.06 -2.76
N TYR A 203 -0.79 10.90 -2.16
CA TYR A 203 -0.65 10.71 -0.71
C TYR A 203 -0.89 11.99 0.12
N HIS A 204 -1.19 13.12 -0.55
CA HIS A 204 -1.68 14.33 0.11
C HIS A 204 -3.22 14.41 0.14
N HIS A 205 -3.93 13.52 -0.59
CA HIS A 205 -5.39 13.52 -0.62
C HIS A 205 -5.97 13.03 0.72
N PRO A 206 -6.93 13.75 1.34
CA PRO A 206 -7.41 13.43 2.68
C PRO A 206 -8.04 12.04 2.79
N ASP A 207 -8.79 11.60 1.78
CA ASP A 207 -9.43 10.29 1.81
C ASP A 207 -8.42 9.16 1.58
N VAL A 208 -7.41 9.34 0.71
CA VAL A 208 -6.29 8.41 0.59
C VAL A 208 -5.56 8.24 1.93
N ARG A 209 -5.25 9.35 2.61
CA ARG A 209 -4.64 9.35 3.94
C ARG A 209 -5.48 8.58 4.96
N ARG A 210 -6.81 8.79 4.92
CA ARG A 210 -7.75 8.07 5.80
C ARG A 210 -7.74 6.58 5.52
N VAL A 211 -7.80 6.16 4.25
CA VAL A 211 -7.71 4.75 3.85
C VAL A 211 -6.41 4.13 4.38
N LEU A 212 -5.26 4.80 4.17
CA LEU A 212 -3.97 4.28 4.62
C LEU A 212 -3.89 4.14 6.15
N ARG A 213 -4.37 5.14 6.90
CA ARG A 213 -4.42 5.06 8.36
C ARG A 213 -5.27 3.89 8.84
N ASN A 214 -6.45 3.72 8.26
CA ASN A 214 -7.35 2.62 8.60
C ASN A 214 -6.73 1.26 8.22
N ALA A 215 -6.07 1.18 7.05
CA ALA A 215 -5.41 -0.03 6.57
C ALA A 215 -4.27 -0.47 7.50
N VAL A 216 -3.45 0.47 7.96
CA VAL A 216 -2.37 0.21 8.94
C VAL A 216 -2.94 -0.36 10.24
N ARG A 217 -3.99 0.25 10.78
CA ARG A 217 -4.61 -0.21 12.03
C ARG A 217 -5.20 -1.60 11.86
N TRP A 218 -5.96 -1.81 10.79
CA TRP A 218 -6.60 -3.10 10.52
C TRP A 218 -5.59 -4.22 10.26
N ALA A 219 -4.52 -3.93 9.52
CA ALA A 219 -3.50 -4.93 9.20
C ALA A 219 -2.60 -5.26 10.41
N GLY A 220 -2.39 -4.31 11.31
CA GLY A 220 -1.54 -4.48 12.50
C GLY A 220 -2.26 -5.09 13.72
N GLU A 221 -3.56 -5.45 13.60
CA GLU A 221 -4.34 -6.18 14.63
C GLU A 221 -4.14 -7.70 14.50
#